data_783abf08f2591a7eb9286db98c15c30e
#
_entry.id   783abf08f2591a7eb9286db98c15c30e
#
_cell.length_a   1.000
_cell.length_b   1.000
_cell.length_c   1.000
_cell.angle_alpha   90.00
_cell.angle_beta   90.00
_cell.angle_gamma   90.00
#
_symmetry.space_group_name_H-M   'P 1'
#
loop_
_entity.id
_entity.type
_entity.pdbx_description
1 polymer ?
#
loop_
_entity_poly.entity_id
_entity_poly.type
_entity_poly.pdbx_seq_one_letter_code
_entity_poly.pdbx_strand_id
1 'polypeptide(L)'
;MADEMARLEAVVRGRVQGVGFRYLVLDFATDIGLTGWVANERDGSLRCEAEGKRANLERLLDLLERGPSGSRVTHVEHSWSEATGRFAAFSVRSGHHLGD
;
A
#
# COMPACT_ATOMS: atom_id res chain seq x y z
N MET A 1 20.71 5.54 -4.01
CA MET A 1 20.45 6.94 -4.33
C MET A 1 19.06 7.33 -3.90
N ALA A 2 18.89 8.53 -3.33
CA ALA A 2 17.59 8.97 -2.82
C ALA A 2 16.52 9.03 -3.91
N ASP A 3 16.92 9.24 -5.15
CA ASP A 3 16.00 9.36 -6.27
C ASP A 3 15.80 8.07 -7.02
N GLU A 4 16.39 6.99 -6.54
CA GLU A 4 16.26 5.71 -7.21
C GLU A 4 14.82 5.25 -7.18
N MET A 5 14.30 4.86 -8.35
CA MET A 5 12.96 4.30 -8.46
C MET A 5 12.97 2.84 -8.06
N ALA A 6 11.92 2.41 -7.39
CA ALA A 6 11.81 1.05 -6.90
C ALA A 6 10.35 0.60 -6.91
N ARG A 7 10.14 -0.66 -6.56
CA ARG A 7 8.82 -1.26 -6.41
C ARG A 7 8.74 -1.93 -5.04
N LEU A 8 7.64 -1.68 -4.35
CA LEU A 8 7.31 -2.28 -3.06
C LEU A 8 6.05 -3.11 -3.22
N GLU A 9 6.08 -4.34 -2.72
CA GLU A 9 4.88 -5.15 -2.56
C GLU A 9 4.72 -5.44 -1.07
N ALA A 10 3.51 -5.27 -0.56
CA ALA A 10 3.27 -5.44 0.88
C ALA A 10 1.94 -6.12 1.12
N VAL A 11 1.91 -6.97 2.15
CA VAL A 11 0.68 -7.57 2.67
C VAL A 11 0.61 -7.22 4.14
N VAL A 12 -0.48 -6.56 4.54
CA VAL A 12 -0.68 -6.06 5.89
C VAL A 12 -1.73 -6.92 6.56
N ARG A 13 -1.40 -7.49 7.73
CA ARG A 13 -2.28 -8.39 8.44
C ARG A 13 -2.67 -7.81 9.79
N GLY A 14 -3.82 -8.24 10.29
CA GLY A 14 -4.38 -7.77 11.53
C GLY A 14 -5.78 -7.24 11.31
N ARG A 15 -6.20 -6.31 12.16
CA ARG A 15 -7.49 -5.65 11.99
C ARG A 15 -7.28 -4.46 11.05
N VAL A 16 -7.40 -4.72 9.74
CA VAL A 16 -7.01 -3.75 8.72
C VAL A 16 -8.12 -3.45 7.72
N GLN A 17 -9.24 -4.18 7.77
CA GLN A 17 -10.38 -3.92 6.89
C GLN A 17 -11.50 -3.24 7.68
N GLY A 18 -12.28 -2.40 6.99
CA GLY A 18 -13.37 -1.70 7.62
C GLY A 18 -12.95 -0.55 8.53
N VAL A 19 -11.72 -0.06 8.39
CA VAL A 19 -11.16 1.00 9.25
C VAL A 19 -10.63 2.18 8.42
N GLY A 20 -10.95 2.24 7.13
CA GLY A 20 -10.51 3.35 6.26
C GLY A 20 -9.08 3.24 5.79
N PHE A 21 -8.46 2.09 5.91
CA PHE A 21 -7.05 1.91 5.60
C PHE A 21 -6.75 2.16 4.12
N ARG A 22 -7.60 1.62 3.22
CA ARG A 22 -7.37 1.80 1.77
C ARG A 22 -7.33 3.27 1.38
N TYR A 23 -8.21 4.08 1.95
CA TYR A 23 -8.30 5.50 1.59
C TYR A 23 -7.16 6.30 2.20
N LEU A 24 -6.70 5.92 3.39
CA LEU A 24 -5.50 6.51 3.97
C LEU A 24 -4.29 6.28 3.05
N VAL A 25 -4.14 5.05 2.55
CA VAL A 25 -3.04 4.70 1.64
C VAL A 25 -3.17 5.48 0.33
N LEU A 26 -4.38 5.53 -0.24
CA LEU A 26 -4.62 6.26 -1.49
C LEU A 26 -4.22 7.71 -1.36
N ASP A 27 -4.67 8.38 -0.30
CA ASP A 27 -4.39 9.79 -0.09
C ASP A 27 -2.90 10.02 0.07
N PHE A 28 -2.26 9.21 0.91
CA PHE A 28 -0.83 9.36 1.16
C PHE A 28 0.00 9.12 -0.10
N ALA A 29 -0.28 8.03 -0.80
CA ALA A 29 0.48 7.66 -1.99
C ALA A 29 0.32 8.69 -3.11
N THR A 30 -0.90 9.16 -3.32
CA THR A 30 -1.17 10.19 -4.32
C THR A 30 -0.42 11.48 -3.97
N ASP A 31 -0.43 11.84 -2.71
CA ASP A 31 0.16 13.09 -2.23
C ASP A 31 1.68 13.13 -2.46
N ILE A 32 2.34 12.00 -2.32
CA ILE A 32 3.80 11.93 -2.49
C ILE A 32 4.21 11.36 -3.86
N GLY A 33 3.26 11.23 -4.78
CA GLY A 33 3.57 10.89 -6.17
C GLY A 33 3.87 9.42 -6.45
N LEU A 34 3.38 8.52 -5.62
CA LEU A 34 3.51 7.09 -5.89
C LEU A 34 2.45 6.61 -6.87
N THR A 35 2.76 5.53 -7.59
CA THR A 35 1.81 4.85 -8.46
C THR A 35 1.62 3.42 -7.96
N GLY A 36 0.50 2.80 -8.30
CA GLY A 36 0.21 1.45 -7.88
C GLY A 36 -1.23 1.28 -7.42
N TRP A 37 -1.44 0.41 -6.42
CA TRP A 37 -2.79 0.14 -5.95
C TRP A 37 -2.78 -0.45 -4.54
N VAL A 38 -3.94 -0.38 -3.89
CA VAL A 38 -4.20 -0.99 -2.60
C VAL A 38 -5.57 -1.65 -2.65
N ALA A 39 -5.72 -2.80 -1.99
CA ALA A 39 -6.97 -3.56 -2.00
C ALA A 39 -7.11 -4.37 -0.70
N ASN A 40 -8.36 -4.61 -0.32
CA ASN A 40 -8.69 -5.61 0.69
C ASN A 40 -8.75 -6.98 0.03
N GLU A 41 -8.18 -7.97 0.68
CA GLU A 41 -8.18 -9.35 0.17
C GLU A 41 -9.17 -10.21 0.96
N ARG A 42 -9.53 -11.35 0.38
CA ARG A 42 -10.51 -12.27 1.00
C ARG A 42 -10.06 -12.79 2.34
N ASP A 43 -8.76 -12.97 2.52
CA ASP A 43 -8.23 -13.51 3.78
C ASP A 43 -8.19 -12.49 4.91
N GLY A 44 -8.72 -11.29 4.67
CA GLY A 44 -8.76 -10.23 5.66
C GLY A 44 -7.57 -9.30 5.63
N SER A 45 -6.56 -9.60 4.82
CA SER A 45 -5.38 -8.75 4.70
C SER A 45 -5.65 -7.55 3.79
N LEU A 46 -4.74 -6.59 3.85
CA LEU A 46 -4.70 -5.47 2.91
C LEU A 46 -3.43 -5.64 2.08
N ARG A 47 -3.56 -5.55 0.77
CA ARG A 47 -2.43 -5.72 -0.14
C ARG A 47 -2.16 -4.43 -0.88
N CYS A 48 -0.88 -4.13 -1.06
CA CYS A 48 -0.45 -2.90 -1.71
C CYS A 48 0.73 -3.20 -2.63
N GLU A 49 0.68 -2.65 -3.85
CA GLU A 49 1.83 -2.63 -4.76
C GLU A 49 2.04 -1.19 -5.14
N ALA A 50 3.27 -0.70 -5.00
CA ALA A 50 3.54 0.71 -5.25
C ALA A 50 4.90 0.87 -5.91
N GLU A 51 5.02 1.89 -6.76
CA GLU A 51 6.27 2.26 -7.41
C GLU A 51 6.50 3.75 -7.26
N GLY A 52 7.76 4.11 -7.17
CA GLY A 52 8.17 5.49 -7.02
C GLY A 52 9.57 5.58 -6.44
N LYS A 53 9.92 6.75 -5.94
CA LYS A 53 11.22 6.94 -5.30
C LYS A 53 11.31 6.06 -4.07
N ARG A 54 12.45 5.40 -3.90
CA ARG A 54 12.68 4.50 -2.77
C ARG A 54 12.37 5.15 -1.43
N ALA A 55 12.80 6.38 -1.23
CA ALA A 55 12.57 7.07 0.03
C ALA A 55 11.07 7.26 0.31
N ASN A 56 10.28 7.53 -0.74
CA ASN A 56 8.84 7.68 -0.58
C ASN A 56 8.16 6.34 -0.31
N LEU A 57 8.65 5.27 -0.91
CA LEU A 57 8.13 3.94 -0.63
C LEU A 57 8.41 3.51 0.81
N GLU A 58 9.56 3.93 1.35
CA GLU A 58 9.87 3.65 2.76
C GLU A 58 8.90 4.39 3.68
N ARG A 59 8.51 5.61 3.31
CA ARG A 59 7.48 6.35 4.06
C ARG A 59 6.14 5.63 3.99
N LEU A 60 5.79 5.08 2.83
CA LEU A 60 4.57 4.31 2.69
C LEU A 60 4.61 3.06 3.57
N LEU A 61 5.75 2.37 3.60
CA LEU A 61 5.89 1.18 4.44
C LEU A 61 5.69 1.52 5.92
N ASP A 62 6.24 2.64 6.37
CA ASP A 62 6.00 3.11 7.75
C ASP A 62 4.51 3.32 8.01
N LEU A 63 3.80 3.93 7.05
CA LEU A 63 2.37 4.14 7.17
C LEU A 63 1.62 2.82 7.28
N LEU A 64 2.01 1.84 6.46
CA LEU A 64 1.37 0.52 6.48
C LEU A 64 1.59 -0.18 7.82
N GLU A 65 2.76 -0.01 8.41
CA GLU A 65 3.08 -0.63 9.69
C GLU A 65 2.30 0.00 10.84
N ARG A 66 2.03 1.29 10.78
CA ARG A 66 1.26 1.98 11.82
C ARG A 66 -0.24 1.84 11.62
N GLY A 67 -0.69 1.97 10.38
CA GLY A 67 -2.11 1.95 10.05
C GLY A 67 -2.87 3.16 10.59
N PRO A 68 -4.15 3.28 10.24
CA PRO A 68 -4.99 4.34 10.76
C PRO A 68 -5.43 4.06 12.19
N SER A 69 -5.93 5.11 12.84
CA SER A 69 -6.62 4.98 14.10
C SER A 69 -7.75 3.96 13.94
N GLY A 70 -7.89 3.07 14.90
CA GLY A 70 -8.89 2.00 14.84
C GLY A 70 -8.38 0.72 14.17
N SER A 71 -7.23 0.75 13.50
CA SER A 71 -6.62 -0.45 12.98
C SER A 71 -5.74 -1.10 14.03
N ARG A 72 -5.41 -2.37 13.78
CA ARG A 72 -4.42 -3.08 14.60
C ARG A 72 -3.58 -3.93 13.66
N VAL A 73 -2.44 -3.38 13.27
CA VAL A 73 -1.51 -4.08 12.40
C VAL A 73 -0.68 -5.03 13.26
N THR A 74 -0.75 -6.32 12.95
CA THR A 74 0.00 -7.33 13.69
C THR A 74 1.23 -7.78 12.93
N HIS A 75 1.23 -7.63 11.59
CA HIS A 75 2.33 -8.13 10.78
C HIS A 75 2.28 -7.48 9.40
N VAL A 76 3.45 -7.12 8.87
CA VAL A 76 3.59 -6.64 7.50
C VAL A 76 4.65 -7.47 6.82
N GLU A 77 4.25 -8.15 5.73
CA GLU A 77 5.18 -8.85 4.85
C GLU A 77 5.46 -7.94 3.67
N HIS A 78 6.71 -7.78 3.29
CA HIS A 78 7.00 -6.92 2.15
C HIS A 78 8.22 -7.40 1.39
N SER A 79 8.31 -6.97 0.13
CA SER A 79 9.47 -7.24 -0.70
C SER A 79 9.73 -6.05 -1.61
N TRP A 80 10.98 -5.90 -2.00
CA TRP A 80 11.45 -4.84 -2.88
C TRP A 80 11.88 -5.45 -4.21
N SER A 81 11.65 -4.69 -5.29
CA SER A 81 12.10 -5.07 -6.63
C SER A 81 12.25 -3.82 -7.47
N GLU A 82 12.61 -3.99 -8.74
CA GLU A 82 12.78 -2.87 -9.64
C GLU A 82 11.44 -2.34 -10.10
N ALA A 83 11.36 -1.02 -10.28
CA ALA A 83 10.17 -0.39 -10.82
C ALA A 83 9.95 -0.84 -12.27
N THR A 84 8.69 -1.03 -12.64
CA THR A 84 8.32 -1.47 -13.99
C THR A 84 7.79 -0.33 -14.84
N GLY A 85 7.34 0.76 -14.22
CA GLY A 85 6.73 1.89 -14.91
C GLY A 85 5.33 1.61 -15.43
N ARG A 86 4.70 0.51 -15.01
CA ARG A 86 3.43 0.08 -15.64
C ARG A 86 2.18 0.73 -15.04
N PHE A 87 2.31 1.41 -13.91
CA PHE A 87 1.15 2.05 -13.28
C PHE A 87 1.09 3.52 -13.67
N ALA A 88 -0.09 3.97 -14.09
CA ALA A 88 -0.29 5.38 -14.47
C ALA A 88 -0.56 6.27 -13.27
N ALA A 89 -1.21 5.72 -12.23
CA ALA A 89 -1.61 6.47 -11.05
C ALA A 89 -1.74 5.52 -9.87
N PHE A 90 -2.12 6.04 -8.70
CA PHE A 90 -2.43 5.18 -7.56
C PHE A 90 -3.94 5.03 -7.45
N SER A 91 -4.40 3.80 -7.17
CA SER A 91 -5.84 3.52 -7.14
C SER A 91 -6.16 2.52 -6.04
N VAL A 92 -7.45 2.50 -5.68
CA VAL A 92 -8.02 1.46 -4.83
C VAL A 92 -8.64 0.42 -5.74
N ARG A 93 -8.30 -0.85 -5.52
CA ARG A 93 -8.91 -1.96 -6.26
C ARG A 93 -9.89 -2.70 -5.36
N SER A 94 -10.90 -3.29 -5.96
CA SER A 94 -11.87 -4.09 -5.23
C SER A 94 -11.28 -5.40 -4.70
N GLY A 95 -10.17 -5.83 -5.30
CA GLY A 95 -9.60 -7.10 -4.93
C GLY A 95 -10.53 -8.24 -5.33
N HIS A 96 -10.73 -9.19 -4.42
CA HIS A 96 -11.59 -10.33 -4.67
C HIS A 96 -12.89 -10.28 -3.90
N HIS A 97 -13.21 -9.15 -3.27
CA HIS A 97 -14.43 -9.00 -2.48
C HIS A 97 -15.48 -8.30 -3.29
N LEU A 98 -16.67 -8.87 -3.32
CA LEU A 98 -17.82 -8.17 -3.84
C LEU A 98 -18.17 -7.06 -2.88
N GLY A 99 -18.38 -5.85 -3.41
CA GLY A 99 -18.76 -4.72 -2.60
C GLY A 99 -17.64 -4.00 -1.88
N ASP A 100 -16.42 -4.35 -2.20
CA ASP A 100 -15.26 -3.64 -1.65
C ASP A 100 -15.23 -2.18 -2.08
#